data_a1927a2c3b39712aa28781c092df0905
#
_entry.id   a1927a2c3b39712aa28781c092df0905
#
_cell.length_a   1.000
_cell.length_b   1.000
_cell.length_c   1.000
_cell.angle_alpha   90.00
_cell.angle_beta   90.00
_cell.angle_gamma   90.00
#
_symmetry.space_group_name_H-M   'P 1'
#
loop_
_entity.id
_entity.type
_entity.pdbx_description
1 polymer ?
#
loop_
_entity_poly.entity_id
_entity_poly.type
_entity_poly.pdbx_seq_one_letter_code
_entity_poly.pdbx_strand_id
1 'polypeptide(L)'
;MSDATEPRRELPLDPWLLEPMGAAFDEAIESGLTELGLLDSAAAGDIARRTYEAHARLLREWSQAINLTAIREPGEVARRHVIDSLSALPLLSELAHPGATLLDIGSGGGYPGLPLAATLPLSYVGLLDSVGKKARFLDAAGRAVAAVLAEASSDEGESDEAGDSHAVVDIEAIGERAEAATDEHGMREAFDIVISRAVGSLAEVLELSLPLTRVDGTVVAWKREEEGGGLRQELRGAGSIIRAAGGGRPRVVPVEAASLPGHRLVVLAKERPTPPAYPRPAGVRKQRRR
;
A
#
# COMPACT_ATOMS: atom_id res chain seq x y z
N MET A 1 -44.95 -16.21 -6.93
CA MET A 1 -43.92 -16.22 -5.87
C MET A 1 -43.01 -15.05 -6.19
N SER A 2 -43.15 -13.96 -5.43
CA SER A 2 -42.46 -12.71 -5.66
C SER A 2 -41.01 -12.87 -5.12
N ASP A 3 -40.04 -12.81 -6.02
CA ASP A 3 -38.65 -12.72 -5.68
C ASP A 3 -38.40 -11.27 -5.16
N ALA A 4 -38.54 -11.11 -3.86
CA ALA A 4 -38.21 -9.86 -3.19
C ALA A 4 -36.67 -9.78 -3.14
N THR A 5 -36.06 -9.15 -4.16
CA THR A 5 -34.66 -8.77 -4.14
C THR A 5 -34.44 -7.85 -2.93
N GLU A 6 -33.80 -8.35 -1.88
CA GLU A 6 -33.42 -7.51 -0.73
C GLU A 6 -32.69 -6.27 -1.24
N PRO A 7 -33.02 -5.07 -0.75
CA PRO A 7 -32.34 -3.84 -1.15
C PRO A 7 -30.84 -4.01 -0.84
N ARG A 8 -29.99 -3.83 -1.85
CA ARG A 8 -28.53 -3.85 -1.66
C ARG A 8 -28.19 -2.81 -0.61
N ARG A 9 -27.68 -3.26 0.54
CA ARG A 9 -27.24 -2.38 1.62
C ARG A 9 -26.27 -1.37 1.02
N GLU A 10 -26.58 -0.08 1.11
CA GLU A 10 -25.64 0.99 0.76
C GLU A 10 -24.45 0.90 1.72
N LEU A 11 -23.25 0.85 1.16
CA LEU A 11 -22.03 0.79 1.95
C LEU A 11 -21.63 2.22 2.35
N PRO A 12 -21.21 2.43 3.61
CA PRO A 12 -20.89 3.75 4.12
C PRO A 12 -19.71 4.38 3.38
N LEU A 13 -19.76 5.69 3.21
CA LEU A 13 -18.70 6.51 2.60
C LEU A 13 -18.05 7.44 3.62
N ASP A 14 -18.80 7.85 4.66
CA ASP A 14 -18.31 8.72 5.73
C ASP A 14 -17.87 7.89 6.94
N PRO A 15 -16.56 7.85 7.25
CA PRO A 15 -16.06 7.10 8.40
C PRO A 15 -16.50 7.68 9.74
N TRP A 16 -16.85 8.97 9.81
CA TRP A 16 -17.18 9.64 11.07
C TRP A 16 -18.61 9.36 11.53
N LEU A 17 -19.45 8.82 10.67
CA LEU A 17 -20.77 8.28 11.03
C LEU A 17 -20.70 6.85 11.56
N LEU A 18 -19.52 6.23 11.58
CA LEU A 18 -19.29 4.86 12.03
C LEU A 18 -18.75 4.82 13.45
N GLU A 19 -19.01 3.71 14.16
CA GLU A 19 -18.45 3.47 15.47
C GLU A 19 -16.92 3.56 15.49
N PRO A 20 -16.31 4.21 16.51
CA PRO A 20 -14.86 4.26 16.66
C PRO A 20 -14.23 2.87 16.72
N MET A 21 -12.94 2.80 16.39
CA MET A 21 -12.16 1.57 16.58
C MET A 21 -11.87 1.31 18.05
N GLY A 22 -11.77 2.36 18.87
CA GLY A 22 -11.67 2.32 20.33
C GLY A 22 -10.27 2.06 20.87
N ALA A 23 -10.16 2.05 22.22
CA ALA A 23 -8.89 2.07 22.94
C ALA A 23 -7.91 0.96 22.51
N ALA A 24 -8.39 -0.26 22.23
CA ALA A 24 -7.52 -1.36 21.80
C ALA A 24 -6.81 -1.09 20.46
N PHE A 25 -7.44 -0.31 19.57
CA PHE A 25 -6.82 0.15 18.32
C PHE A 25 -5.74 1.19 18.62
N ASP A 26 -6.06 2.20 19.43
CA ASP A 26 -5.15 3.30 19.77
C ASP A 26 -3.92 2.81 20.53
N GLU A 27 -4.09 1.92 21.51
CA GLU A 27 -3.01 1.29 22.27
C GLU A 27 -2.09 0.46 21.34
N ALA A 28 -2.68 -0.26 20.38
CA ALA A 28 -1.90 -1.04 19.44
C ALA A 28 -1.13 -0.17 18.44
N ILE A 29 -1.68 0.98 18.00
CA ILE A 29 -0.96 1.98 17.21
C ILE A 29 0.22 2.53 18.00
N GLU A 30 0.01 2.99 19.23
CA GLU A 30 1.06 3.55 20.09
C GLU A 30 2.20 2.56 20.36
N SER A 31 1.85 1.32 20.71
CA SER A 31 2.82 0.24 20.94
C SER A 31 3.62 -0.06 19.66
N GLY A 32 2.94 -0.16 18.52
CA GLY A 32 3.60 -0.47 17.25
C GLY A 32 4.50 0.66 16.75
N LEU A 33 4.10 1.93 16.91
CA LEU A 33 4.94 3.09 16.60
C LEU A 33 6.20 3.12 17.51
N THR A 34 6.03 2.77 18.78
CA THR A 34 7.16 2.62 19.72
C THR A 34 8.14 1.56 19.26
N GLU A 35 7.65 0.36 18.91
CA GLU A 35 8.47 -0.75 18.42
C GLU A 35 9.25 -0.39 17.15
N LEU A 36 8.64 0.41 16.25
CA LEU A 36 9.26 0.86 15.01
C LEU A 36 10.14 2.11 15.16
N GLY A 37 10.18 2.73 16.35
CA GLY A 37 10.92 3.98 16.59
C GLY A 37 10.32 5.19 15.84
N LEU A 38 8.99 5.22 15.67
CA LEU A 38 8.28 6.22 14.86
C LEU A 38 7.50 7.26 15.68
N LEU A 39 7.65 7.31 17.00
CA LEU A 39 6.90 8.24 17.85
C LEU A 39 7.19 9.72 17.56
N ASP A 40 8.40 10.04 17.10
CA ASP A 40 8.81 11.40 16.74
C ASP A 40 8.67 11.69 15.23
N SER A 41 7.93 10.85 14.51
CA SER A 41 7.71 10.99 13.07
C SER A 41 6.28 11.45 12.73
N ALA A 42 6.04 11.82 11.47
CA ALA A 42 4.71 12.15 10.97
C ALA A 42 3.67 11.03 11.23
N ALA A 43 4.12 9.77 11.35
CA ALA A 43 3.24 8.63 11.62
C ALA A 43 2.55 8.69 13.00
N ALA A 44 3.10 9.42 13.96
CA ALA A 44 2.53 9.61 15.29
C ALA A 44 1.64 10.87 15.39
N GLY A 45 1.65 11.73 14.39
CA GLY A 45 0.88 12.97 14.36
C GLY A 45 -0.64 12.74 14.29
N ASP A 46 -1.42 13.73 14.73
CA ASP A 46 -2.89 13.64 14.79
C ASP A 46 -3.52 13.34 13.44
N ILE A 47 -3.01 13.92 12.37
CA ILE A 47 -3.52 13.72 11.01
C ILE A 47 -3.33 12.25 10.56
N ALA A 48 -2.15 11.69 10.80
CA ALA A 48 -1.89 10.29 10.49
C ALA A 48 -2.80 9.36 11.31
N ARG A 49 -2.96 9.61 12.61
CA ARG A 49 -3.85 8.84 13.50
C ARG A 49 -5.31 8.92 13.05
N ARG A 50 -5.81 10.11 12.69
CA ARG A 50 -7.15 10.29 12.12
C ARG A 50 -7.31 9.54 10.79
N THR A 51 -6.28 9.55 9.95
CA THR A 51 -6.26 8.78 8.69
C THR A 51 -6.37 7.27 8.95
N TYR A 52 -5.60 6.73 9.91
CA TYR A 52 -5.67 5.30 10.26
C TYR A 52 -7.04 4.92 10.80
N GLU A 53 -7.61 5.75 11.67
CA GLU A 53 -8.93 5.56 12.25
C GLU A 53 -10.03 5.59 11.18
N ALA A 54 -10.05 6.60 10.30
CA ALA A 54 -11.03 6.75 9.22
C ALA A 54 -11.01 5.53 8.28
N HIS A 55 -9.81 5.14 7.85
CA HIS A 55 -9.62 3.97 6.99
C HIS A 55 -10.05 2.66 7.68
N ALA A 56 -9.68 2.45 8.94
CA ALA A 56 -10.01 1.23 9.67
C ALA A 56 -11.52 1.08 9.91
N ARG A 57 -12.25 2.17 10.19
CA ARG A 57 -13.71 2.19 10.33
C ARG A 57 -14.38 1.74 9.04
N LEU A 58 -14.00 2.31 7.90
CA LEU A 58 -14.51 1.92 6.58
C LEU A 58 -14.17 0.46 6.27
N LEU A 59 -12.93 0.03 6.51
CA LEU A 59 -12.51 -1.36 6.31
C LEU A 59 -13.39 -2.34 7.10
N ARG A 60 -13.67 -2.05 8.37
CA ARG A 60 -14.50 -2.88 9.24
C ARG A 60 -15.90 -3.06 8.67
N GLU A 61 -16.56 -1.96 8.28
CA GLU A 61 -17.92 -1.99 7.76
C GLU A 61 -18.02 -2.66 6.38
N TRP A 62 -17.14 -2.28 5.47
CA TRP A 62 -17.13 -2.87 4.13
C TRP A 62 -16.76 -4.35 4.14
N SER A 63 -15.93 -4.78 5.07
CA SER A 63 -15.55 -6.19 5.22
C SER A 63 -16.70 -7.10 5.62
N GLN A 64 -17.84 -6.55 6.10
CA GLN A 64 -19.05 -7.32 6.35
C GLN A 64 -19.76 -7.73 5.03
N ALA A 65 -19.60 -6.94 3.98
CA ALA A 65 -20.25 -7.14 2.68
C ALA A 65 -19.32 -7.73 1.62
N ILE A 66 -18.02 -7.43 1.69
CA ILE A 66 -17.02 -7.94 0.75
C ILE A 66 -15.77 -8.42 1.51
N ASN A 67 -15.10 -9.44 0.96
CA ASN A 67 -13.89 -10.00 1.59
C ASN A 67 -12.68 -9.10 1.38
N LEU A 68 -12.50 -8.07 2.23
CA LEU A 68 -11.31 -7.22 2.29
C LEU A 68 -10.26 -7.82 3.21
N THR A 69 -10.68 -8.19 4.42
CA THR A 69 -9.84 -8.82 5.43
C THR A 69 -10.64 -9.78 6.30
N ALA A 70 -9.98 -10.80 6.84
CA ALA A 70 -10.54 -11.67 7.86
C ALA A 70 -10.31 -11.15 9.29
N ILE A 71 -9.47 -10.11 9.45
CA ILE A 71 -9.11 -9.52 10.74
C ILE A 71 -10.24 -8.59 11.16
N ARG A 72 -10.80 -8.82 12.36
CA ARG A 72 -11.97 -8.09 12.88
C ARG A 72 -11.69 -7.33 14.16
N GLU A 73 -10.79 -7.86 14.98
CA GLU A 73 -10.45 -7.27 16.26
C GLU A 73 -9.64 -5.98 16.05
N PRO A 74 -10.04 -4.84 16.68
CA PRO A 74 -9.45 -3.53 16.41
C PRO A 74 -7.93 -3.46 16.62
N GLY A 75 -7.40 -4.01 17.71
CA GLY A 75 -5.97 -4.04 17.96
C GLY A 75 -5.19 -4.88 16.92
N GLU A 76 -5.80 -5.97 16.41
CA GLU A 76 -5.20 -6.75 15.32
C GLU A 76 -5.25 -6.01 13.98
N VAL A 77 -6.31 -5.22 13.71
CA VAL A 77 -6.37 -4.34 12.54
C VAL A 77 -5.24 -3.31 12.62
N ALA A 78 -5.04 -2.67 13.77
CA ALA A 78 -3.94 -1.74 14.01
C ALA A 78 -2.58 -2.41 13.74
N ARG A 79 -2.28 -3.54 14.40
CA ARG A 79 -0.98 -4.22 14.29
C ARG A 79 -0.71 -4.76 12.90
N ARG A 80 -1.64 -5.54 12.34
CA ARG A 80 -1.41 -6.33 11.11
C ARG A 80 -1.72 -5.59 9.83
N HIS A 81 -2.37 -4.42 9.92
CA HIS A 81 -2.61 -3.59 8.75
C HIS A 81 -1.86 -2.27 8.84
N VAL A 82 -2.10 -1.44 9.87
CA VAL A 82 -1.48 -0.12 9.96
C VAL A 82 0.02 -0.23 10.27
N ILE A 83 0.39 -0.87 11.38
CA ILE A 83 1.81 -0.96 11.82
C ILE A 83 2.65 -1.78 10.84
N ASP A 84 2.11 -2.86 10.28
CA ASP A 84 2.79 -3.60 9.21
C ASP A 84 3.03 -2.71 7.97
N SER A 85 2.09 -1.84 7.60
CA SER A 85 2.28 -0.86 6.52
C SER A 85 3.41 0.13 6.83
N LEU A 86 3.40 0.68 8.05
CA LEU A 86 4.39 1.64 8.53
C LEU A 86 5.77 1.04 8.78
N SER A 87 5.90 -0.29 8.80
CA SER A 87 7.19 -0.96 8.96
C SER A 87 8.22 -0.63 7.87
N ALA A 88 7.75 -0.16 6.70
CA ALA A 88 8.62 0.32 5.64
C ALA A 88 8.92 1.82 5.71
N LEU A 89 8.27 2.57 6.61
CA LEU A 89 8.40 4.03 6.65
C LEU A 89 9.85 4.51 6.84
N PRO A 90 10.69 3.93 7.71
CA PRO A 90 12.09 4.37 7.84
C PRO A 90 12.86 4.28 6.51
N LEU A 91 12.63 3.20 5.76
CA LEU A 91 13.23 3.00 4.44
C LEU A 91 12.64 3.96 3.39
N LEU A 92 11.31 4.08 3.37
CA LEU A 92 10.62 4.88 2.35
C LEU A 92 10.85 6.39 2.54
N SER A 93 11.06 6.87 3.75
CA SER A 93 11.40 8.27 4.03
C SER A 93 12.77 8.66 3.47
N GLU A 94 13.68 7.70 3.30
CA GLU A 94 14.98 7.94 2.63
C GLU A 94 14.85 7.98 1.10
N LEU A 95 13.80 7.36 0.55
CA LEU A 95 13.58 7.19 -0.89
C LEU A 95 12.58 8.21 -1.46
N ALA A 96 11.61 8.62 -0.67
CA ALA A 96 10.57 9.54 -1.10
C ALA A 96 11.07 11.00 -1.00
N HIS A 97 11.21 11.64 -2.15
CA HIS A 97 11.41 13.09 -2.22
C HIS A 97 10.04 13.83 -2.20
N PRO A 98 10.00 15.14 -1.87
CA PRO A 98 8.78 15.93 -2.01
C PRO A 98 8.20 15.81 -3.42
N GLY A 99 6.90 15.48 -3.50
CA GLY A 99 6.21 15.26 -4.77
C GLY A 99 6.43 13.89 -5.42
N ALA A 100 7.04 12.92 -4.72
CA ALA A 100 7.19 11.56 -5.22
C ALA A 100 5.83 10.89 -5.49
N THR A 101 5.81 9.96 -6.45
CA THR A 101 4.64 9.17 -6.82
C THR A 101 4.76 7.73 -6.31
N LEU A 102 3.67 7.19 -5.76
CA LEU A 102 3.62 5.83 -5.23
C LEU A 102 2.50 5.03 -5.87
N LEU A 103 2.77 3.78 -6.24
CA LEU A 103 1.76 2.81 -6.67
C LEU A 103 1.75 1.60 -5.75
N ASP A 104 0.59 1.28 -5.19
CA ASP A 104 0.35 0.07 -4.40
C ASP A 104 -0.34 -1.01 -5.27
N ILE A 105 0.39 -2.08 -5.58
CA ILE A 105 -0.12 -3.18 -6.43
C ILE A 105 -0.79 -4.26 -5.58
N GLY A 106 -2.07 -4.49 -5.88
CA GLY A 106 -2.89 -5.43 -5.12
C GLY A 106 -3.31 -4.86 -3.77
N SER A 107 -3.63 -3.57 -3.73
CA SER A 107 -3.93 -2.79 -2.52
C SER A 107 -5.01 -3.42 -1.63
N GLY A 108 -5.97 -4.16 -2.21
CA GLY A 108 -6.98 -4.91 -1.48
C GLY A 108 -7.82 -4.08 -0.51
N GLY A 109 -7.44 -4.07 0.75
CA GLY A 109 -8.02 -3.23 1.79
C GLY A 109 -7.32 -1.86 1.96
N GLY A 110 -6.55 -1.39 0.97
CA GLY A 110 -5.85 -0.09 1.02
C GLY A 110 -4.54 -0.09 1.80
N TYR A 111 -4.01 -1.27 2.10
CA TYR A 111 -2.76 -1.43 2.84
C TYR A 111 -1.67 -2.07 1.96
N PRO A 112 -0.47 -1.47 1.88
CA PRO A 112 0.05 -0.41 2.73
C PRO A 112 -0.17 1.02 2.21
N GLY A 113 -0.76 1.24 1.04
CA GLY A 113 -0.81 2.53 0.34
C GLY A 113 -1.39 3.68 1.17
N LEU A 114 -2.57 3.52 1.78
CA LEU A 114 -3.26 4.60 2.50
C LEU A 114 -2.55 5.06 3.79
N PRO A 115 -2.02 4.18 4.67
CA PRO A 115 -1.20 4.65 5.79
C PRO A 115 0.06 5.39 5.35
N LEU A 116 0.68 4.99 4.23
CA LEU A 116 1.87 5.66 3.69
C LEU A 116 1.55 7.00 3.05
N ALA A 117 0.35 7.18 2.46
CA ALA A 117 -0.11 8.46 1.95
C ALA A 117 -0.18 9.54 3.04
N ALA A 118 -0.44 9.16 4.30
CA ALA A 118 -0.53 10.07 5.43
C ALA A 118 0.83 10.41 6.07
N THR A 119 1.93 9.79 5.61
CA THR A 119 3.21 9.84 6.33
C THR A 119 4.40 10.18 5.46
N LEU A 120 4.23 10.12 4.14
CA LEU A 120 5.28 10.43 3.17
C LEU A 120 4.93 11.69 2.36
N PRO A 121 5.92 12.46 1.90
CA PRO A 121 5.69 13.70 1.13
C PRO A 121 5.34 13.39 -0.34
N LEU A 122 4.25 12.65 -0.55
CA LEU A 122 3.82 12.20 -1.86
C LEU A 122 2.91 13.23 -2.55
N SER A 123 3.00 13.33 -3.87
CA SER A 123 2.03 14.07 -4.69
C SER A 123 0.91 13.18 -5.21
N TYR A 124 1.17 11.87 -5.36
CA TYR A 124 0.22 10.92 -5.92
C TYR A 124 0.37 9.53 -5.28
N VAL A 125 -0.78 8.89 -5.01
CA VAL A 125 -0.86 7.49 -4.58
C VAL A 125 -1.89 6.73 -5.41
N GLY A 126 -1.43 5.82 -6.27
CA GLY A 126 -2.27 4.89 -6.99
C GLY A 126 -2.54 3.62 -6.17
N LEU A 127 -3.81 3.25 -6.03
CA LEU A 127 -4.26 2.03 -5.34
C LEU A 127 -4.82 1.05 -6.37
N LEU A 128 -4.01 0.10 -6.81
CA LEU A 128 -4.35 -0.82 -7.89
C LEU A 128 -4.86 -2.16 -7.36
N ASP A 129 -6.10 -2.55 -7.70
CA ASP A 129 -6.63 -3.89 -7.45
C ASP A 129 -7.56 -4.32 -8.59
N SER A 130 -7.37 -5.53 -9.12
CA SER A 130 -8.15 -6.07 -10.24
C SER A 130 -9.58 -6.50 -9.87
N VAL A 131 -9.92 -6.54 -8.60
CA VAL A 131 -11.24 -6.96 -8.13
C VAL A 131 -12.15 -5.74 -7.98
N GLY A 132 -13.10 -5.55 -8.88
CA GLY A 132 -13.94 -4.34 -8.93
C GLY A 132 -14.66 -3.98 -7.62
N LYS A 133 -15.01 -4.96 -6.77
CA LYS A 133 -15.55 -4.68 -5.43
C LYS A 133 -14.53 -4.02 -4.51
N LYS A 134 -13.26 -4.45 -4.61
CA LYS A 134 -12.16 -3.86 -3.83
C LYS A 134 -11.80 -2.48 -4.37
N ALA A 135 -11.78 -2.29 -5.69
CA ALA A 135 -11.55 -0.98 -6.28
C ALA A 135 -12.59 0.06 -5.83
N ARG A 136 -13.86 -0.32 -5.70
CA ARG A 136 -14.89 0.57 -5.12
C ARG A 136 -14.65 0.89 -3.66
N PHE A 137 -14.14 -0.06 -2.88
CA PHE A 137 -13.72 0.22 -1.51
C PHE A 137 -12.54 1.18 -1.47
N LEU A 138 -11.54 0.95 -2.32
CA LEU A 138 -10.35 1.80 -2.41
C LEU A 138 -10.70 3.24 -2.79
N ASP A 139 -11.66 3.44 -3.69
CA ASP A 139 -12.19 4.78 -4.03
C ASP A 139 -12.84 5.45 -2.81
N ALA A 140 -13.69 4.74 -2.07
CA ALA A 140 -14.33 5.28 -0.87
C ALA A 140 -13.31 5.61 0.23
N ALA A 141 -12.39 4.69 0.52
CA ALA A 141 -11.36 4.87 1.53
C ALA A 141 -10.33 5.95 1.14
N GLY A 142 -9.93 5.98 -0.14
CA GLY A 142 -9.03 7.01 -0.68
C GLY A 142 -9.60 8.41 -0.54
N ARG A 143 -10.89 8.60 -0.88
CA ARG A 143 -11.58 9.89 -0.69
C ARG A 143 -11.67 10.30 0.78
N ALA A 144 -11.98 9.37 1.67
CA ALA A 144 -12.04 9.65 3.10
C ALA A 144 -10.66 10.06 3.65
N VAL A 145 -9.61 9.37 3.25
CA VAL A 145 -8.23 9.71 3.61
C VAL A 145 -7.82 11.05 3.04
N ALA A 146 -8.07 11.30 1.75
CA ALA A 146 -7.77 12.58 1.10
C ALA A 146 -8.48 13.76 1.80
N ALA A 147 -9.72 13.58 2.25
CA ALA A 147 -10.45 14.59 3.00
C ALA A 147 -9.77 14.92 4.34
N VAL A 148 -9.32 13.90 5.10
CA VAL A 148 -8.58 14.11 6.36
C VAL A 148 -7.27 14.87 6.12
N LEU A 149 -6.55 14.53 5.04
CA LEU A 149 -5.28 15.17 4.71
C LEU A 149 -5.48 16.62 4.24
N ALA A 150 -6.57 16.90 3.51
CA ALA A 150 -6.90 18.27 3.05
C ALA A 150 -7.31 19.20 4.19
N GLU A 151 -8.00 18.70 5.23
CA GLU A 151 -8.34 19.48 6.43
C GLU A 151 -7.08 20.02 7.12
N ALA A 152 -6.01 19.22 7.17
CA ALA A 152 -4.76 19.63 7.78
C ALA A 152 -4.08 20.80 7.05
N SER A 153 -4.15 20.78 5.72
CA SER A 153 -3.55 21.85 4.89
C SER A 153 -4.29 23.19 5.00
N SER A 154 -5.55 23.18 5.47
CA SER A 154 -6.36 24.39 5.64
C SER A 154 -6.21 25.03 7.03
N ASP A 155 -5.81 24.28 8.05
CA ASP A 155 -5.63 24.78 9.44
C ASP A 155 -4.26 25.47 9.65
N GLU A 156 -3.28 25.19 8.79
CA GLU A 156 -2.01 25.92 8.77
C GLU A 156 -2.22 27.25 8.03
N GLY A 157 -2.77 28.24 8.76
CA GLY A 157 -3.12 29.57 8.25
C GLY A 157 -1.96 30.25 7.54
N GLU A 158 -2.31 31.13 6.55
CA GLU A 158 -1.46 32.02 5.77
C GLU A 158 -0.20 32.50 6.53
N SER A 159 0.84 31.71 6.53
CA SER A 159 2.19 32.21 6.82
C SER A 159 2.86 32.52 5.50
N ASP A 160 2.97 33.83 5.21
CA ASP A 160 3.65 34.46 4.06
C ASP A 160 5.16 34.22 4.06
N GLU A 161 5.63 32.98 4.23
CA GLU A 161 7.03 32.65 3.95
C GLU A 161 7.08 31.44 3.03
N ALA A 162 7.66 31.65 1.86
CA ALA A 162 7.85 30.69 0.79
C ALA A 162 8.63 29.47 1.29
N GLY A 163 7.94 28.37 1.56
CA GLY A 163 8.58 27.11 1.90
C GLY A 163 7.61 26.12 2.51
N ASP A 164 7.21 25.12 1.73
CA ASP A 164 6.43 23.95 2.12
C ASP A 164 4.91 24.11 2.19
N SER A 165 4.28 24.50 1.07
CA SER A 165 2.88 24.11 0.88
C SER A 165 2.86 22.59 0.75
N HIS A 166 2.37 21.86 1.76
CA HIS A 166 2.07 20.43 1.65
C HIS A 166 1.04 20.27 0.53
N ALA A 167 1.53 19.91 -0.66
CA ALA A 167 0.67 19.62 -1.79
C ALA A 167 -0.31 18.53 -1.36
N VAL A 168 -1.60 18.78 -1.51
CA VAL A 168 -2.64 17.78 -1.24
C VAL A 168 -2.31 16.54 -2.07
N VAL A 169 -2.09 15.40 -1.41
CA VAL A 169 -1.79 14.15 -2.10
C VAL A 169 -3.02 13.70 -2.89
N ASP A 170 -2.85 13.44 -4.17
CA ASP A 170 -3.89 12.84 -5.01
C ASP A 170 -3.91 11.32 -4.79
N ILE A 171 -5.09 10.77 -4.43
CA ILE A 171 -5.27 9.34 -4.15
C ILE A 171 -6.27 8.76 -5.14
N GLU A 172 -5.81 7.90 -6.03
CA GLU A 172 -6.61 7.28 -7.08
C GLU A 172 -6.78 5.77 -6.89
N ALA A 173 -8.02 5.28 -6.96
CA ALA A 173 -8.32 3.85 -7.00
C ALA A 173 -8.38 3.35 -8.45
N ILE A 174 -7.52 2.38 -8.79
CA ILE A 174 -7.36 1.86 -10.15
C ILE A 174 -7.92 0.44 -10.19
N GLY A 175 -9.09 0.27 -10.81
CA GLY A 175 -9.85 -0.98 -10.84
C GLY A 175 -9.42 -1.95 -11.95
N GLU A 176 -8.11 -2.25 -12.07
CA GLU A 176 -7.57 -2.99 -13.18
C GLU A 176 -6.50 -4.02 -12.80
N ARG A 177 -6.09 -4.81 -13.77
CA ARG A 177 -4.92 -5.67 -13.64
C ARG A 177 -3.65 -4.86 -13.91
N ALA A 178 -2.56 -5.18 -13.20
CA ALA A 178 -1.28 -4.48 -13.37
C ALA A 178 -0.75 -4.57 -14.81
N GLU A 179 -1.03 -5.66 -15.55
CA GLU A 179 -0.68 -5.79 -16.95
C GLU A 179 -1.40 -4.76 -17.82
N ALA A 180 -2.71 -4.59 -17.61
CA ALA A 180 -3.52 -3.63 -18.37
C ALA A 180 -3.12 -2.18 -18.02
N ALA A 181 -2.94 -1.87 -16.72
CA ALA A 181 -2.47 -0.57 -16.26
C ALA A 181 -1.14 -0.16 -16.92
N THR A 182 -0.23 -1.12 -17.10
CA THR A 182 1.06 -0.88 -17.75
C THR A 182 0.93 -0.49 -19.21
N ASP A 183 0.06 -1.18 -19.96
CA ASP A 183 0.02 -1.08 -21.43
C ASP A 183 -1.06 -0.10 -21.92
N GLU A 184 -2.23 -0.06 -21.27
CA GLU A 184 -3.40 0.68 -21.74
C GLU A 184 -3.51 2.09 -21.15
N HIS A 185 -2.97 2.34 -19.94
CA HIS A 185 -3.14 3.61 -19.23
C HIS A 185 -1.88 4.47 -19.15
N GLY A 186 -0.83 4.11 -19.88
CA GLY A 186 0.40 4.90 -19.89
C GLY A 186 1.18 4.90 -18.57
N MET A 187 0.91 3.94 -17.67
CA MET A 187 1.57 3.83 -16.37
C MET A 187 2.93 3.14 -16.43
N ARG A 188 3.38 2.77 -17.63
CA ARG A 188 4.69 2.16 -17.83
C ARG A 188 5.80 3.12 -17.39
N GLU A 189 6.63 2.65 -16.44
CA GLU A 189 7.78 3.39 -15.92
C GLU A 189 7.43 4.80 -15.41
N ALA A 190 6.23 4.94 -14.78
CA ALA A 190 5.71 6.22 -14.35
C ALA A 190 5.94 6.52 -12.86
N PHE A 191 6.17 5.50 -12.00
CA PHE A 191 6.17 5.68 -10.55
C PHE A 191 7.57 5.68 -9.96
N ASP A 192 7.81 6.58 -9.00
CA ASP A 192 9.04 6.64 -8.21
C ASP A 192 9.16 5.41 -7.32
N ILE A 193 8.07 5.04 -6.66
CA ILE A 193 8.00 3.95 -5.70
C ILE A 193 6.82 3.04 -6.08
N VAL A 194 7.10 1.76 -6.26
CA VAL A 194 6.06 0.74 -6.42
C VAL A 194 6.13 -0.23 -5.25
N ILE A 195 5.00 -0.38 -4.55
CA ILE A 195 4.90 -1.23 -3.37
C ILE A 195 3.94 -2.38 -3.62
N SER A 196 4.12 -3.49 -2.90
CA SER A 196 3.18 -4.61 -2.92
C SER A 196 3.26 -5.43 -1.65
N ARG A 197 2.09 -5.78 -1.10
CA ARG A 197 1.94 -6.64 0.07
C ARG A 197 0.97 -7.77 -0.21
N ALA A 198 1.33 -8.99 0.20
CA ALA A 198 0.48 -10.19 0.13
C ALA A 198 0.00 -10.59 -1.29
N VAL A 199 0.73 -10.22 -2.34
CA VAL A 199 0.46 -10.60 -3.73
C VAL A 199 1.43 -11.68 -4.17
N GLY A 200 0.98 -12.91 -4.36
CA GLY A 200 1.69 -14.01 -5.00
C GLY A 200 3.16 -14.26 -4.59
N SER A 201 3.91 -14.93 -5.45
CA SER A 201 5.35 -15.14 -5.29
C SER A 201 6.15 -13.87 -5.57
N LEU A 202 7.36 -13.76 -5.01
CA LEU A 202 8.25 -12.61 -5.26
C LEU A 202 8.52 -12.40 -6.77
N ALA A 203 8.70 -13.48 -7.54
CA ALA A 203 8.89 -13.39 -8.98
C ALA A 203 7.68 -12.75 -9.69
N GLU A 204 6.46 -13.07 -9.27
CA GLU A 204 5.24 -12.49 -9.83
C GLU A 204 5.09 -11.01 -9.43
N VAL A 205 5.33 -10.68 -8.17
CA VAL A 205 5.33 -9.29 -7.68
C VAL A 205 6.30 -8.44 -8.49
N LEU A 206 7.56 -8.89 -8.64
CA LEU A 206 8.59 -8.12 -9.35
C LEU A 206 8.32 -8.03 -10.86
N GLU A 207 7.73 -9.05 -11.46
CA GLU A 207 7.34 -8.99 -12.87
C GLU A 207 6.23 -7.96 -13.14
N LEU A 208 5.32 -7.75 -12.17
CA LEU A 208 4.26 -6.76 -12.26
C LEU A 208 4.74 -5.36 -11.89
N SER A 209 5.64 -5.25 -10.91
CA SER A 209 6.08 -3.96 -10.36
C SER A 209 7.12 -3.26 -11.23
N LEU A 210 8.13 -3.99 -11.74
CA LEU A 210 9.23 -3.39 -12.48
C LEU A 210 8.79 -2.62 -13.74
N PRO A 211 7.82 -3.09 -14.53
CA PRO A 211 7.32 -2.33 -15.69
C PRO A 211 6.62 -1.02 -15.34
N LEU A 212 6.11 -0.88 -14.10
CA LEU A 212 5.42 0.31 -13.62
C LEU A 212 6.36 1.29 -12.92
N THR A 213 7.52 0.78 -12.42
CA THR A 213 8.54 1.59 -11.77
C THR A 213 9.39 2.31 -12.81
N ARG A 214 9.61 3.63 -12.67
CA ARG A 214 10.53 4.37 -13.54
C ARG A 214 11.98 3.91 -13.36
N VAL A 215 12.84 4.20 -14.31
CA VAL A 215 14.29 4.02 -14.12
C VAL A 215 14.73 4.92 -12.95
N ASP A 216 15.63 4.42 -12.12
CA ASP A 216 16.05 5.01 -10.84
C ASP A 216 14.97 5.04 -9.74
N GLY A 217 13.79 4.49 -10.00
CA GLY A 217 12.76 4.25 -8.99
C GLY A 217 13.01 2.96 -8.21
N THR A 218 12.12 2.67 -7.24
CA THR A 218 12.30 1.56 -6.30
C THR A 218 11.04 0.71 -6.17
N VAL A 219 11.21 -0.62 -6.14
CA VAL A 219 10.18 -1.58 -5.75
C VAL A 219 10.40 -2.02 -4.31
N VAL A 220 9.35 -2.00 -3.49
CA VAL A 220 9.37 -2.56 -2.12
C VAL A 220 8.27 -3.60 -1.97
N ALA A 221 8.65 -4.85 -1.67
CA ALA A 221 7.71 -5.94 -1.47
C ALA A 221 7.76 -6.44 -0.02
N TRP A 222 6.61 -6.46 0.65
CA TRP A 222 6.46 -7.08 1.97
C TRP A 222 6.48 -8.59 1.83
N LYS A 223 7.36 -9.22 2.57
CA LYS A 223 7.53 -10.66 2.64
C LYS A 223 7.64 -11.11 4.09
N ARG A 224 7.48 -12.39 4.30
CA ARG A 224 7.70 -13.03 5.59
C ARG A 224 8.73 -14.14 5.46
N GLU A 225 9.71 -14.14 6.35
CA GLU A 225 10.64 -15.26 6.48
C GLU A 225 9.96 -16.37 7.27
N GLU A 226 9.78 -17.51 6.64
CA GLU A 226 9.30 -18.72 7.30
C GLU A 226 10.47 -19.59 7.73
N GLU A 227 10.27 -20.42 8.75
CA GLU A 227 11.26 -21.43 9.13
C GLU A 227 11.58 -22.31 7.91
N GLY A 228 12.89 -22.45 7.59
CA GLY A 228 13.33 -23.20 6.42
C GLY A 228 13.83 -22.36 5.23
N GLY A 229 13.80 -21.01 5.32
CA GLY A 229 14.46 -20.15 4.33
C GLY A 229 13.67 -19.96 3.03
N GLY A 230 12.35 -19.94 3.09
CA GLY A 230 11.46 -19.78 1.94
C GLY A 230 11.75 -18.51 1.12
N LEU A 231 12.07 -17.39 1.77
CA LEU A 231 12.41 -16.13 1.10
C LEU A 231 13.69 -16.25 0.24
N ARG A 232 14.69 -16.97 0.70
CA ARG A 232 15.92 -17.21 -0.11
C ARG A 232 15.61 -18.01 -1.38
N GLN A 233 14.67 -18.93 -1.33
CA GLN A 233 14.23 -19.67 -2.50
C GLN A 233 13.44 -18.78 -3.45
N GLU A 234 12.53 -17.93 -2.94
CA GLU A 234 11.81 -16.95 -3.75
C GLU A 234 12.76 -15.98 -4.47
N LEU A 235 13.79 -15.48 -3.78
CA LEU A 235 14.81 -14.59 -4.35
C LEU A 235 15.58 -15.27 -5.48
N ARG A 236 16.00 -16.53 -5.31
CA ARG A 236 16.64 -17.29 -6.40
C ARG A 236 15.71 -17.47 -7.58
N GLY A 237 14.45 -17.84 -7.34
CA GLY A 237 13.41 -17.99 -8.37
C GLY A 237 13.11 -16.69 -9.14
N ALA A 238 13.19 -15.54 -8.46
CA ALA A 238 12.95 -14.23 -9.07
C ALA A 238 14.14 -13.71 -9.90
N GLY A 239 15.35 -14.24 -9.74
CA GLY A 239 16.57 -13.71 -10.33
C GLY A 239 16.54 -13.54 -11.86
N SER A 240 15.86 -14.42 -12.59
CA SER A 240 15.70 -14.30 -14.06
C SER A 240 14.79 -13.13 -14.43
N ILE A 241 13.69 -12.93 -13.70
CA ILE A 241 12.74 -11.83 -13.88
C ILE A 241 13.39 -10.49 -13.54
N ILE A 242 14.08 -10.41 -12.41
CA ILE A 242 14.81 -9.19 -12.01
C ILE A 242 15.70 -8.71 -13.15
N ARG A 243 16.56 -9.59 -13.66
CA ARG A 243 17.49 -9.23 -14.77
C ARG A 243 16.76 -8.88 -16.06
N ALA A 244 15.72 -9.63 -16.40
CA ALA A 244 14.98 -9.43 -17.65
C ALA A 244 14.13 -8.15 -17.64
N ALA A 245 13.56 -7.77 -16.51
CA ALA A 245 12.70 -6.59 -16.35
C ALA A 245 13.46 -5.31 -15.92
N GLY A 246 14.79 -5.36 -15.89
CA GLY A 246 15.62 -4.16 -15.62
C GLY A 246 15.86 -3.85 -14.15
N GLY A 247 15.57 -4.79 -13.25
CA GLY A 247 15.85 -4.62 -11.81
C GLY A 247 17.32 -4.84 -11.46
N GLY A 248 17.77 -4.16 -10.41
CA GLY A 248 19.08 -4.28 -9.80
C GLY A 248 19.19 -5.44 -8.80
N ARG A 249 20.20 -5.39 -7.94
CA ARG A 249 20.40 -6.39 -6.90
C ARG A 249 19.38 -6.24 -5.77
N PRO A 250 18.59 -7.28 -5.43
CA PRO A 250 17.64 -7.19 -4.33
C PRO A 250 18.37 -7.09 -2.98
N ARG A 251 17.87 -6.22 -2.11
CA ARG A 251 18.24 -6.10 -0.70
C ARG A 251 17.09 -6.58 0.16
N VAL A 252 17.37 -7.36 1.19
CA VAL A 252 16.38 -7.79 2.18
C VAL A 252 16.63 -7.01 3.46
N VAL A 253 15.63 -6.25 3.89
CA VAL A 253 15.67 -5.45 5.10
C VAL A 253 14.77 -6.12 6.15
N PRO A 254 15.29 -6.49 7.32
CA PRO A 254 14.46 -7.00 8.40
C PRO A 254 13.56 -5.89 8.95
N VAL A 255 12.37 -6.26 9.41
CA VAL A 255 11.50 -5.39 10.20
C VAL A 255 11.77 -5.69 11.67
N GLU A 256 12.31 -4.71 12.37
CA GLU A 256 12.72 -4.83 13.78
C GLU A 256 11.54 -4.42 14.70
N ALA A 257 10.48 -5.25 14.72
CA ALA A 257 9.32 -5.08 15.60
C ALA A 257 8.88 -6.43 16.16
N ALA A 258 8.69 -6.51 17.47
CA ALA A 258 8.30 -7.75 18.15
C ALA A 258 6.90 -8.22 17.75
N SER A 259 6.01 -7.28 17.42
CA SER A 259 4.64 -7.54 16.92
C SER A 259 4.60 -8.07 15.50
N LEU A 260 5.71 -7.96 14.72
CA LEU A 260 5.83 -8.36 13.32
C LEU A 260 6.93 -9.42 13.09
N PRO A 261 6.89 -10.56 13.77
CA PRO A 261 7.97 -11.54 13.72
C PRO A 261 8.15 -12.10 12.30
N GLY A 262 9.41 -12.13 11.86
CA GLY A 262 9.77 -12.67 10.54
C GLY A 262 9.43 -11.75 9.36
N HIS A 263 8.87 -10.55 9.56
CA HIS A 263 8.60 -9.63 8.47
C HIS A 263 9.90 -9.11 7.84
N ARG A 264 9.90 -9.00 6.52
CA ARG A 264 11.03 -8.55 5.69
C ARG A 264 10.52 -7.66 4.57
N LEU A 265 11.31 -6.67 4.23
CA LEU A 265 11.11 -5.85 3.03
C LEU A 265 12.14 -6.29 1.97
N VAL A 266 11.67 -6.67 0.79
CA VAL A 266 12.53 -6.90 -0.36
C VAL A 266 12.55 -5.62 -1.18
N VAL A 267 13.72 -5.00 -1.25
CA VAL A 267 13.93 -3.69 -1.88
C VAL A 267 14.74 -3.87 -3.15
N LEU A 268 14.27 -3.30 -4.25
CA LEU A 268 14.89 -3.44 -5.55
C LEU A 268 14.90 -2.10 -6.31
N ALA A 269 16.07 -1.58 -6.62
CA ALA A 269 16.18 -0.44 -7.52
C ALA A 269 15.91 -0.85 -8.97
N LYS A 270 15.26 0.02 -9.74
CA LYS A 270 15.09 -0.13 -11.19
C LYS A 270 16.28 0.50 -11.90
N GLU A 271 17.15 -0.32 -12.50
CA GLU A 271 18.40 0.14 -13.10
C GLU A 271 18.30 0.37 -14.62
N ARG A 272 17.36 -0.28 -15.29
CA ARG A 272 17.24 -0.22 -16.76
C ARG A 272 15.77 -0.27 -17.19
N PRO A 273 15.43 0.27 -18.37
CA PRO A 273 14.08 0.14 -18.92
C PRO A 273 13.62 -1.32 -19.02
N THR A 274 12.34 -1.56 -18.74
CA THR A 274 11.73 -2.88 -18.89
C THR A 274 11.39 -3.13 -20.36
N PRO A 275 11.85 -4.25 -20.96
CA PRO A 275 11.48 -4.60 -22.33
C PRO A 275 9.96 -4.70 -22.52
N PRO A 276 9.41 -4.35 -23.71
CA PRO A 276 7.97 -4.39 -23.98
C PRO A 276 7.30 -5.76 -23.80
N ALA A 277 8.08 -6.85 -23.80
CA ALA A 277 7.57 -8.20 -23.53
C ALA A 277 7.17 -8.43 -22.04
N TYR A 278 7.39 -7.48 -21.15
CA TYR A 278 7.02 -7.52 -19.75
C TYR A 278 6.07 -6.38 -19.37
N PRO A 279 5.08 -6.65 -18.49
CA PRO A 279 4.79 -7.93 -17.86
C PRO A 279 4.23 -8.94 -18.84
N ARG A 280 4.57 -10.22 -18.66
CA ARG A 280 3.99 -11.28 -19.50
C ARG A 280 2.51 -11.50 -19.14
N PRO A 281 1.66 -11.90 -20.10
CA PRO A 281 0.26 -12.22 -19.83
C PRO A 281 0.10 -13.24 -18.68
N ALA A 282 -0.95 -13.10 -17.85
CA ALA A 282 -1.19 -13.91 -16.66
C ALA A 282 -1.16 -15.44 -16.95
N GLY A 283 -1.65 -15.88 -18.13
CA GLY A 283 -1.63 -17.28 -18.54
C GLY A 283 -0.21 -17.85 -18.69
N VAL A 284 0.73 -17.05 -19.21
CA VAL A 284 2.13 -17.44 -19.43
C VAL A 284 2.89 -17.50 -18.10
N ARG A 285 2.63 -16.59 -17.17
CA ARG A 285 3.26 -16.58 -15.83
C ARG A 285 2.90 -17.81 -15.00
N LYS A 286 1.65 -18.28 -15.09
CA LYS A 286 1.16 -19.46 -14.34
C LYS A 286 1.73 -20.79 -14.82
N GLN A 287 2.09 -20.93 -16.08
CA GLN A 287 2.61 -22.19 -16.65
C GLN A 287 4.00 -22.58 -16.10
N ARG A 288 4.81 -21.66 -15.59
CA ARG A 288 6.13 -21.95 -15.00
C ARG A 288 6.09 -22.42 -13.52
N ARG A 289 4.91 -22.56 -12.93
CA ARG A 289 4.73 -23.09 -11.56
C ARG A 289 4.58 -24.61 -11.49
N ARG A 290 4.67 -25.33 -12.64
CA ARG A 290 4.60 -26.80 -12.70
C ARG A 290 5.96 -27.43 -12.90
#